data_544ad50f1ee4e7c35559df8dc9684e5c
#
_entry.id   544ad50f1ee4e7c35559df8dc9684e5c
#
_cell.length_a   1.000
_cell.length_b   1.000
_cell.length_c   1.000
_cell.angle_alpha   90.00
_cell.angle_beta   90.00
_cell.angle_gamma   90.00
#
_symmetry.space_group_name_H-M   'P 1'
#
loop_
_entity.id
_entity.type
_entity.pdbx_description
1 polymer ?
#
loop_
_entity_poly.entity_id
_entity_poly.type
_entity_poly.pdbx_seq_one_letter_code
_entity_poly.pdbx_strand_id
1 'polypeptide(L)'
;MNTAKIAVISCSHSPFTPEDTREWLLSTLANIKGLAHFGHLGDVFDATSASVHPNEAQHTLEDEYRHASEFLRDIRAVLPKDCNLWVNNGNHDDNLMAKDPRRIPQDLRGLVHWSRHPEFCHEFRKWEWLPYTKSKEGIKRVGQCLFFHGFDAGASSDELEGLQAVNMVDAPKW
;
A
#
# COMPACT_ATOMS: atom_id res chain seq x y z
N MET A 1 -5.01 20.64 21.86
CA MET A 1 -4.21 19.74 21.02
C MET A 1 -4.94 19.60 19.67
N ASN A 2 -4.27 19.89 18.55
CA ASN A 2 -4.88 19.66 17.25
C ASN A 2 -4.82 18.15 16.97
N THR A 3 -5.98 17.51 16.95
CA THR A 3 -6.11 16.10 16.58
C THR A 3 -6.27 15.99 15.07
N ALA A 4 -5.32 15.38 14.38
CA ALA A 4 -5.44 15.07 12.96
C ALA A 4 -6.26 13.78 12.79
N LYS A 5 -7.19 13.77 11.84
CA LYS A 5 -7.91 12.55 11.45
C LYS A 5 -7.08 11.80 10.43
N ILE A 6 -6.96 10.50 10.63
CA ILE A 6 -6.25 9.57 9.76
C ILE A 6 -7.21 8.46 9.38
N ALA A 7 -7.28 8.12 8.11
CA ALA A 7 -7.93 6.90 7.62
C ALA A 7 -6.90 6.01 6.95
N VAL A 8 -7.03 4.71 7.14
CA VAL A 8 -6.16 3.72 6.52
C VAL A 8 -6.97 2.55 5.97
N ILE A 9 -6.51 2.00 4.88
CA ILE A 9 -6.99 0.74 4.29
C ILE A 9 -5.80 -0.15 3.99
N SER A 10 -6.05 -1.42 3.69
CA SER A 10 -5.03 -2.40 3.31
C SER A 10 -5.61 -3.44 2.37
N CYS A 11 -4.74 -4.13 1.65
CA CYS A 11 -5.07 -5.37 0.93
C CYS A 11 -6.22 -5.20 -0.06
N SER A 12 -6.15 -4.20 -0.94
CA SER A 12 -7.16 -4.02 -2.00
C SER A 12 -7.00 -5.03 -3.12
N HIS A 13 -5.79 -5.55 -3.34
CA HIS A 13 -5.51 -6.56 -4.37
C HIS A 13 -6.21 -6.25 -5.70
N SER A 14 -6.08 -5.01 -6.18
CA SER A 14 -6.71 -4.64 -7.46
C SER A 14 -6.30 -5.61 -8.57
N PRO A 15 -7.26 -6.13 -9.35
CA PRO A 15 -8.66 -5.69 -9.50
C PRO A 15 -9.69 -6.43 -8.65
N PHE A 16 -9.29 -7.21 -7.66
CA PHE A 16 -10.17 -8.16 -6.94
C PHE A 16 -11.05 -7.51 -5.86
N THR A 17 -10.88 -6.23 -5.54
CA THR A 17 -11.79 -5.52 -4.63
C THR A 17 -13.21 -5.49 -5.23
N PRO A 18 -14.22 -6.06 -4.55
CA PRO A 18 -15.61 -6.02 -5.02
C PRO A 18 -16.13 -4.59 -5.20
N GLU A 19 -16.96 -4.37 -6.20
CA GLU A 19 -17.46 -3.03 -6.55
C GLU A 19 -18.28 -2.42 -5.40
N ASP A 20 -19.12 -3.19 -4.74
CA ASP A 20 -19.91 -2.75 -3.57
C ASP A 20 -19.01 -2.29 -2.41
N THR A 21 -17.91 -2.98 -2.18
CA THR A 21 -16.89 -2.61 -1.19
C THR A 21 -16.19 -1.31 -1.57
N ARG A 22 -15.88 -1.14 -2.85
CA ARG A 22 -15.29 0.09 -3.40
C ARG A 22 -16.23 1.27 -3.23
N GLU A 23 -17.49 1.13 -3.63
CA GLU A 23 -18.52 2.16 -3.49
C GLU A 23 -18.74 2.55 -2.01
N TRP A 24 -18.83 1.57 -1.13
CA TRP A 24 -18.93 1.79 0.32
C TRP A 24 -17.75 2.58 0.86
N LEU A 25 -16.53 2.20 0.48
CA LEU A 25 -15.31 2.88 0.90
C LEU A 25 -15.30 4.35 0.45
N LEU A 26 -15.56 4.59 -0.84
CA LEU A 26 -15.55 5.94 -1.41
C LEU A 26 -16.61 6.84 -0.73
N SER A 27 -17.82 6.30 -0.53
CA SER A 27 -18.88 6.99 0.19
C SER A 27 -18.48 7.29 1.64
N THR A 28 -17.85 6.34 2.32
CA THR A 28 -17.38 6.51 3.70
C THR A 28 -16.32 7.60 3.78
N LEU A 29 -15.32 7.58 2.91
CA LEU A 29 -14.24 8.56 2.87
C LEU A 29 -14.75 9.97 2.58
N ALA A 30 -15.69 10.13 1.65
CA ALA A 30 -16.30 11.39 1.29
C ALA A 30 -17.02 12.08 2.48
N ASN A 31 -17.50 11.28 3.44
CA ASN A 31 -18.22 11.76 4.62
C ASN A 31 -17.31 12.13 5.81
N ILE A 32 -16.01 11.81 5.77
CA ILE A 32 -15.06 12.12 6.85
C ILE A 32 -14.59 13.56 6.71
N LYS A 33 -15.21 14.48 7.44
CA LYS A 33 -14.78 15.88 7.45
C LYS A 33 -13.45 16.06 8.17
N GLY A 34 -12.53 16.83 7.55
CA GLY A 34 -11.24 17.20 8.15
C GLY A 34 -10.25 16.02 8.20
N LEU A 35 -10.35 15.08 7.25
CA LEU A 35 -9.37 14.03 7.08
C LEU A 35 -8.06 14.66 6.61
N ALA A 36 -7.01 14.55 7.44
CA ALA A 36 -5.71 15.15 7.18
C ALA A 36 -4.74 14.16 6.52
N HIS A 37 -4.94 12.87 6.75
CA HIS A 37 -4.06 11.83 6.26
C HIS A 37 -4.86 10.62 5.79
N PHE A 38 -4.47 10.05 4.66
CA PHE A 38 -4.98 8.78 4.16
C PHE A 38 -3.82 7.88 3.74
N GLY A 39 -3.84 6.63 4.21
CA GLY A 39 -2.83 5.62 3.90
C GLY A 39 -3.41 4.34 3.35
N HIS A 40 -2.72 3.78 2.36
CA HIS A 40 -2.90 2.39 1.95
C HIS A 40 -1.74 1.56 2.50
N LEU A 41 -2.04 0.58 3.33
CA LEU A 41 -1.01 -0.16 4.07
C LEU A 41 -0.45 -1.37 3.29
N GLY A 42 -0.52 -1.35 1.95
CA GLY A 42 0.10 -2.35 1.09
C GLY A 42 -0.89 -3.33 0.46
N ASP A 43 -0.35 -4.12 -0.46
CA ASP A 43 -1.10 -5.01 -1.35
C ASP A 43 -2.17 -4.24 -2.13
N VAL A 44 -1.70 -3.21 -2.84
CA VAL A 44 -2.56 -2.37 -3.72
C VAL A 44 -3.01 -3.16 -4.92
N PHE A 45 -2.10 -3.91 -5.54
CA PHE A 45 -2.35 -4.86 -6.63
C PHE A 45 -1.91 -6.25 -6.22
N ASP A 46 -2.43 -7.27 -6.90
CA ASP A 46 -2.17 -8.66 -6.51
C ASP A 46 -0.83 -9.18 -7.01
N ALA A 47 -0.34 -8.63 -8.13
CA ALA A 47 0.89 -9.04 -8.80
C ALA A 47 0.96 -10.56 -9.07
N THR A 48 -0.19 -11.19 -9.37
CA THR A 48 -0.34 -12.63 -9.56
C THR A 48 0.62 -13.15 -10.61
N SER A 49 0.80 -12.42 -11.71
CA SER A 49 1.71 -12.78 -12.80
C SER A 49 3.19 -12.79 -12.39
N ALA A 50 3.54 -12.09 -11.31
CA ALA A 50 4.88 -12.03 -10.74
C ALA A 50 5.04 -12.89 -9.48
N SER A 51 3.97 -13.54 -9.02
CA SER A 51 3.97 -14.41 -7.83
C SER A 51 4.77 -15.69 -8.06
N VAL A 52 5.38 -16.22 -6.99
CA VAL A 52 5.97 -17.57 -6.98
C VAL A 52 4.94 -18.68 -6.86
N HIS A 53 3.76 -18.33 -6.40
CA HIS A 53 2.69 -19.32 -6.26
C HIS A 53 2.07 -19.52 -7.65
N PRO A 54 2.00 -20.77 -8.14
CA PRO A 54 1.39 -21.05 -9.43
C PRO A 54 -0.13 -20.83 -9.30
N ASN A 55 -0.56 -19.66 -9.64
CA ASN A 55 -1.97 -19.34 -9.83
C ASN A 55 -2.19 -19.08 -11.32
N GLU A 56 -3.33 -19.52 -11.84
CA GLU A 56 -3.75 -19.07 -13.15
C GLU A 56 -4.02 -17.57 -13.04
N ALA A 57 -3.12 -16.77 -13.60
CA ALA A 57 -3.27 -15.33 -13.63
C ALA A 57 -4.55 -14.99 -14.41
N GLN A 58 -5.56 -14.46 -13.73
CA GLN A 58 -6.82 -14.04 -14.34
C GLN A 58 -6.69 -12.69 -15.04
N HIS A 59 -5.68 -11.91 -14.67
CA HIS A 59 -5.42 -10.57 -15.18
C HIS A 59 -3.96 -10.43 -15.59
N THR A 60 -3.72 -9.57 -16.57
CA THR A 60 -2.36 -9.15 -16.90
C THR A 60 -1.87 -8.15 -15.86
N LEU A 61 -0.55 -8.01 -15.72
CA LEU A 61 0.04 -7.00 -14.84
C LEU A 61 -0.40 -5.57 -15.27
N GLU A 62 -0.61 -5.35 -16.56
CA GLU A 62 -1.13 -4.10 -17.09
C GLU A 62 -2.56 -3.82 -16.61
N ASP A 63 -3.43 -4.85 -16.62
CA ASP A 63 -4.79 -4.73 -16.09
C ASP A 63 -4.77 -4.42 -14.59
N GLU A 64 -3.93 -5.10 -13.82
CA GLU A 64 -3.79 -4.85 -12.39
C GLU A 64 -3.35 -3.39 -12.12
N TYR A 65 -2.36 -2.88 -12.84
CA TYR A 65 -1.92 -1.49 -12.73
C TYR A 65 -3.00 -0.49 -13.10
N ARG A 66 -3.74 -0.76 -14.18
CA ARG A 66 -4.84 0.11 -14.61
C ARG A 66 -5.91 0.20 -13.53
N HIS A 67 -6.38 -0.94 -13.03
CA HIS A 67 -7.38 -0.99 -11.97
C HIS A 67 -6.89 -0.34 -10.67
N ALA A 68 -5.64 -0.60 -10.25
CA ALA A 68 -5.05 0.04 -9.09
C ALA A 68 -4.96 1.56 -9.24
N SER A 69 -4.56 2.04 -10.43
CA SER A 69 -4.51 3.47 -10.74
C SER A 69 -5.89 4.12 -10.69
N GLU A 70 -6.91 3.45 -11.23
CA GLU A 70 -8.30 3.90 -11.17
C GLU A 70 -8.79 3.96 -9.72
N PHE A 71 -8.54 2.91 -8.94
CA PHE A 71 -8.94 2.84 -7.55
C PHE A 71 -8.30 3.96 -6.70
N LEU A 72 -6.98 4.15 -6.81
CA LEU A 72 -6.27 5.21 -6.10
C LEU A 72 -6.74 6.62 -6.53
N ARG A 73 -7.03 6.80 -7.82
CA ARG A 73 -7.58 8.05 -8.36
C ARG A 73 -8.95 8.37 -7.77
N ASP A 74 -9.83 7.37 -7.67
CA ASP A 74 -11.18 7.54 -7.15
C ASP A 74 -11.16 7.85 -5.65
N ILE A 75 -10.29 7.17 -4.88
CA ILE A 75 -10.04 7.52 -3.49
C ILE A 75 -9.60 8.98 -3.38
N ARG A 76 -8.59 9.38 -4.16
CA ARG A 76 -8.07 10.74 -4.13
C ARG A 76 -9.12 11.79 -4.52
N ALA A 77 -10.04 11.44 -5.42
CA ALA A 77 -11.10 12.35 -5.87
C ALA A 77 -12.11 12.71 -4.77
N VAL A 78 -12.32 11.81 -3.82
CA VAL A 78 -13.26 12.03 -2.70
C VAL A 78 -12.58 12.60 -1.46
N LEU A 79 -11.25 12.61 -1.40
CA LEU A 79 -10.50 13.13 -0.27
C LEU A 79 -10.29 14.66 -0.34
N PRO A 80 -10.07 15.34 0.81
CA PRO A 80 -9.67 16.74 0.82
C PRO A 80 -8.39 16.96 -0.01
N LYS A 81 -8.30 18.09 -0.72
CA LYS A 81 -7.16 18.41 -1.61
C LYS A 81 -5.81 18.51 -0.88
N ASP A 82 -5.85 18.85 0.40
CA ASP A 82 -4.70 18.98 1.29
C ASP A 82 -4.42 17.70 2.11
N CYS A 83 -5.17 16.62 1.85
CA CYS A 83 -4.95 15.33 2.50
C CYS A 83 -3.59 14.75 2.08
N ASN A 84 -2.77 14.38 3.07
CA ASN A 84 -1.51 13.71 2.83
C ASN A 84 -1.77 12.23 2.47
N LEU A 85 -1.23 11.80 1.34
CA LEU A 85 -1.47 10.47 0.77
C LEU A 85 -0.20 9.64 0.79
N TRP A 86 -0.27 8.40 1.30
CA TRP A 86 0.85 7.47 1.22
C TRP A 86 0.39 6.04 0.95
N VAL A 87 1.31 5.25 0.45
CA VAL A 87 1.18 3.80 0.27
C VAL A 87 2.40 3.13 0.88
N ASN A 88 2.20 2.17 1.76
CA ASN A 88 3.24 1.20 2.07
C ASN A 88 3.20 0.12 0.98
N ASN A 89 4.33 -0.35 0.48
CA ASN A 89 4.34 -1.56 -0.31
C ASN A 89 4.00 -2.75 0.59
N GLY A 90 3.16 -3.65 0.10
CA GLY A 90 2.95 -4.96 0.70
C GLY A 90 3.84 -6.02 0.05
N ASN A 91 3.68 -7.26 0.47
CA ASN A 91 4.46 -8.37 -0.09
C ASN A 91 4.07 -8.69 -1.55
N HIS A 92 2.82 -8.45 -1.95
CA HIS A 92 2.38 -8.57 -3.34
C HIS A 92 2.99 -7.46 -4.21
N ASP A 93 2.95 -6.22 -3.75
CA ASP A 93 3.57 -5.08 -4.44
C ASP A 93 5.09 -5.29 -4.59
N ASP A 94 5.75 -5.90 -3.59
CA ASP A 94 7.18 -6.19 -3.58
C ASP A 94 7.57 -7.37 -4.49
N ASN A 95 6.63 -8.23 -4.88
CA ASN A 95 6.91 -9.32 -5.83
C ASN A 95 7.55 -8.80 -7.14
N LEU A 96 7.21 -7.59 -7.56
CA LEU A 96 7.79 -6.93 -8.73
C LEU A 96 9.20 -6.42 -8.48
N MET A 97 9.55 -6.21 -7.21
CA MET A 97 10.86 -5.76 -6.75
C MET A 97 11.72 -6.91 -6.26
N ALA A 98 11.13 -8.11 -6.17
CA ALA A 98 11.79 -9.29 -5.59
C ALA A 98 13.14 -9.56 -6.24
N LYS A 99 14.14 -9.73 -5.41
CA LYS A 99 15.53 -9.99 -5.83
C LYS A 99 15.72 -11.40 -6.40
N ASP A 100 14.68 -12.23 -6.40
CA ASP A 100 14.78 -13.60 -6.93
C ASP A 100 14.82 -13.57 -8.46
N PRO A 101 15.96 -13.92 -9.07
CA PRO A 101 16.13 -13.89 -10.52
C PRO A 101 15.29 -14.93 -11.27
N ARG A 102 14.67 -15.87 -10.55
CA ARG A 102 13.82 -16.91 -11.16
C ARG A 102 12.45 -16.38 -11.58
N ARG A 103 12.03 -15.22 -11.09
CA ARG A 103 10.69 -14.67 -11.33
C ARG A 103 10.64 -13.72 -12.51
N ILE A 104 11.48 -12.68 -12.47
CA ILE A 104 11.58 -11.70 -13.54
C ILE A 104 13.07 -11.49 -13.82
N PRO A 105 13.55 -11.70 -15.06
CA PRO A 105 14.93 -11.42 -15.43
C PRO A 105 15.31 -9.99 -15.01
N GLN A 106 16.52 -9.81 -14.52
CA GLN A 106 16.99 -8.56 -13.92
C GLN A 106 16.87 -7.36 -14.88
N ASP A 107 17.10 -7.58 -16.16
CA ASP A 107 16.97 -6.60 -17.23
C ASP A 107 15.51 -6.17 -17.51
N LEU A 108 14.55 -7.05 -17.22
CA LEU A 108 13.12 -6.77 -17.41
C LEU A 108 12.44 -6.15 -16.18
N ARG A 109 13.02 -6.28 -14.98
CA ARG A 109 12.41 -5.75 -13.74
C ARG A 109 12.10 -4.27 -13.83
N GLY A 110 12.99 -3.50 -14.39
CA GLY A 110 12.79 -2.07 -14.56
C GLY A 110 11.71 -1.70 -15.57
N LEU A 111 11.33 -2.61 -16.47
CA LEU A 111 10.30 -2.37 -17.49
C LEU A 111 8.90 -2.67 -16.93
N VAL A 112 8.79 -3.64 -16.03
CA VAL A 112 7.50 -4.05 -15.46
C VAL A 112 7.12 -3.25 -14.23
N HIS A 113 8.05 -2.50 -13.63
CA HIS A 113 7.76 -1.70 -12.44
C HIS A 113 6.82 -0.54 -12.78
N TRP A 114 5.73 -0.41 -12.02
CA TRP A 114 4.69 0.62 -12.21
C TRP A 114 5.25 2.03 -12.36
N SER A 115 6.32 2.39 -11.65
CA SER A 115 6.92 3.74 -11.71
C SER A 115 7.46 4.13 -13.08
N ARG A 116 7.64 3.16 -13.98
CA ARG A 116 8.13 3.37 -15.35
C ARG A 116 7.02 3.22 -16.39
N HIS A 117 5.86 2.75 -16.00
CA HIS A 117 4.74 2.58 -16.94
C HIS A 117 4.12 3.94 -17.25
N PRO A 118 4.06 4.39 -18.53
CA PRO A 118 3.62 5.75 -18.89
C PRO A 118 2.22 6.09 -18.39
N GLU A 119 1.29 5.14 -18.48
CA GLU A 119 -0.11 5.35 -18.13
C GLU A 119 -0.36 5.37 -16.63
N PHE A 120 0.37 4.56 -15.87
CA PHE A 120 0.10 4.34 -14.44
C PHE A 120 0.97 5.17 -13.53
N CYS A 121 2.18 5.53 -13.96
CA CYS A 121 3.09 6.31 -13.13
C CYS A 121 2.52 7.69 -12.76
N HIS A 122 1.59 8.24 -13.54
CA HIS A 122 1.01 9.55 -13.28
C HIS A 122 0.18 9.57 -11.99
N GLU A 123 -0.68 8.56 -11.73
CA GLU A 123 -1.45 8.51 -10.47
C GLU A 123 -0.55 8.10 -9.30
N PHE A 124 0.26 7.08 -9.48
CA PHE A 124 1.15 6.61 -8.44
C PHE A 124 2.12 7.67 -7.91
N ARG A 125 2.58 8.60 -8.75
CA ARG A 125 3.45 9.72 -8.34
C ARG A 125 2.79 10.75 -7.43
N LYS A 126 1.48 10.71 -7.28
CA LYS A 126 0.74 11.61 -6.38
C LYS A 126 0.72 11.11 -4.94
N TRP A 127 1.25 9.91 -4.72
CA TRP A 127 1.31 9.25 -3.45
C TRP A 127 2.77 9.11 -3.00
N GLU A 128 3.01 9.21 -1.70
CA GLU A 128 4.29 8.84 -1.13
C GLU A 128 4.34 7.31 -1.00
N TRP A 129 5.30 6.66 -1.65
CA TRP A 129 5.48 5.22 -1.63
C TRP A 129 6.61 4.84 -0.70
N LEU A 130 6.32 3.94 0.26
CA LEU A 130 7.29 3.40 1.20
C LEU A 130 7.59 1.94 0.85
N PRO A 131 8.88 1.53 0.85
CA PRO A 131 9.26 0.19 0.47
C PRO A 131 8.78 -0.88 1.46
N TYR A 132 8.60 -2.11 0.98
CA TYR A 132 8.35 -3.27 1.84
C TYR A 132 9.66 -3.68 2.52
N THR A 133 9.86 -3.21 3.73
CA THR A 133 11.07 -3.50 4.52
C THR A 133 10.79 -3.35 6.00
N LYS A 134 11.52 -4.15 6.82
CA LYS A 134 11.51 -4.06 8.29
C LYS A 134 12.27 -2.82 8.80
N SER A 135 12.95 -2.08 7.93
CA SER A 135 13.65 -0.85 8.30
C SER A 135 12.69 0.33 8.47
N LYS A 136 13.18 1.40 9.07
CA LYS A 136 12.42 2.66 9.26
C LYS A 136 11.88 3.24 7.95
N GLU A 137 12.49 2.91 6.81
CA GLU A 137 12.07 3.39 5.49
C GLU A 137 10.70 2.84 5.06
N GLY A 138 10.33 1.62 5.52
CA GLY A 138 9.02 1.01 5.26
C GLY A 138 7.93 1.47 6.21
N ILE A 139 8.23 2.36 7.16
CA ILE A 139 7.30 2.77 8.21
C ILE A 139 6.87 4.22 8.01
N LYS A 140 5.59 4.45 7.81
CA LYS A 140 5.01 5.79 7.86
C LYS A 140 4.72 6.20 9.28
N ARG A 141 5.27 7.34 9.69
CA ARG A 141 4.95 7.96 10.97
C ARG A 141 4.02 9.15 10.80
N VAL A 142 2.91 9.15 11.51
CA VAL A 142 2.00 10.30 11.60
C VAL A 142 1.72 10.58 13.06
N GLY A 143 2.29 11.65 13.59
CA GLY A 143 2.26 11.93 15.03
C GLY A 143 2.95 10.81 15.83
N GLN A 144 2.18 10.17 16.69
CA GLN A 144 2.64 9.02 17.52
C GLN A 144 2.27 7.67 16.90
N CYS A 145 1.52 7.65 15.81
CA CYS A 145 1.12 6.42 15.14
C CYS A 145 2.17 6.00 14.11
N LEU A 146 2.41 4.69 14.01
CA LEU A 146 3.27 4.06 13.01
C LEU A 146 2.41 3.13 12.16
N PHE A 147 2.60 3.22 10.85
CA PHE A 147 1.85 2.46 9.86
C PHE A 147 2.83 1.72 8.95
N PHE A 148 2.60 0.44 8.74
CA PHE A 148 3.40 -0.43 7.88
C PHE A 148 2.55 -1.61 7.43
N HIS A 149 2.96 -2.26 6.34
CA HIS A 149 2.37 -3.54 5.96
C HIS A 149 2.92 -4.64 6.86
N GLY A 150 2.05 -5.57 7.29
CA GLY A 150 2.44 -6.70 8.12
C GLY A 150 3.55 -7.51 7.43
N PHE A 151 4.65 -7.71 8.13
CA PHE A 151 5.72 -8.60 7.69
C PHE A 151 5.25 -10.04 7.84
N ASP A 152 5.67 -10.91 6.93
CA ASP A 152 5.28 -12.31 6.81
C ASP A 152 4.76 -12.94 8.10
N ALA A 153 3.65 -13.68 8.00
CA ALA A 153 3.04 -14.43 9.10
C ALA A 153 3.97 -15.48 9.76
N GLY A 154 5.21 -15.58 9.27
CA GLY A 154 6.34 -16.26 9.90
C GLY A 154 7.20 -15.37 10.77
N ALA A 155 6.91 -14.07 10.86
CA ALA A 155 7.53 -13.23 11.87
C ALA A 155 7.12 -13.75 13.24
N SER A 156 8.10 -14.18 14.02
CA SER A 156 7.87 -14.66 15.38
C SER A 156 7.15 -13.57 16.18
N SER A 157 6.36 -13.97 17.17
CA SER A 157 5.75 -13.03 18.13
C SER A 157 6.78 -12.05 18.69
N ASP A 158 8.02 -12.48 18.82
CA ASP A 158 9.16 -11.70 19.30
C ASP A 158 9.54 -10.54 18.39
N GLU A 159 9.41 -10.69 17.06
CA GLU A 159 9.62 -9.58 16.10
C GLU A 159 8.50 -8.55 16.16
N LEU A 160 7.25 -8.99 16.36
CA LEU A 160 6.10 -8.13 16.59
C LEU A 160 6.21 -7.43 17.97
N GLU A 161 6.65 -8.14 19.01
CA GLU A 161 6.92 -7.56 20.32
C GLU A 161 8.08 -6.56 20.27
N GLY A 162 9.12 -6.83 19.49
CA GLY A 162 10.22 -5.89 19.25
C GLY A 162 9.76 -4.61 18.57
N LEU A 163 8.87 -4.70 17.57
CA LEU A 163 8.26 -3.53 16.93
C LEU A 163 7.29 -2.79 17.87
N GLN A 164 6.52 -3.50 18.67
CA GLN A 164 5.66 -2.92 19.70
C GLN A 164 6.48 -2.26 20.80
N ALA A 165 7.59 -2.85 21.23
CA ALA A 165 8.47 -2.28 22.23
C ALA A 165 9.15 -0.98 21.77
N VAL A 166 9.55 -0.90 20.50
CA VAL A 166 10.05 0.35 19.91
C VAL A 166 8.95 1.43 19.87
N ASN A 167 7.68 1.04 19.73
CA ASN A 167 6.55 1.96 19.74
C ASN A 167 6.12 2.37 21.16
N MET A 168 6.32 1.53 22.15
CA MET A 168 5.93 1.81 23.53
C MET A 168 6.90 2.74 24.27
N VAL A 169 8.14 2.85 23.82
CA VAL A 169 9.13 3.74 24.45
C VAL A 169 8.82 5.22 24.24
N ASP A 170 8.12 5.55 23.12
CA ASP A 170 7.75 6.93 22.78
C ASP A 170 6.25 7.22 22.98
N ALA A 171 5.45 6.25 23.38
CA ALA A 171 4.03 6.46 23.65
C ALA A 171 3.86 6.98 25.09
N PRO A 172 3.08 8.06 25.34
CA PRO A 172 2.72 8.41 26.69
C PRO A 172 2.00 7.22 27.34
N LYS A 173 2.44 6.84 28.51
CA LYS A 173 1.74 5.82 29.29
C LYS A 173 0.32 6.34 29.55
N TRP A 174 -0.65 5.61 29.07
CA TRP A 174 -2.06 5.83 29.38
C TRP A 174 -2.33 5.45 30.83
#